data_17dabcbc52ed969c2937ebc88e78911f
#
_entry.id   17dabcbc52ed969c2937ebc88e78911f
#
_cell.length_a   1.000
_cell.length_b   1.000
_cell.length_c   1.000
_cell.angle_alpha   90.00
_cell.angle_beta   90.00
_cell.angle_gamma   90.00
#
_symmetry.space_group_name_H-M   'P 1'
#
loop_
_entity.id
_entity.type
_entity.pdbx_description
1 polymer ?
#
loop_
_entity_poly.entity_id
_entity_poly.type
_entity_poly.pdbx_seq_one_letter_code
_entity_poly.pdbx_strand_id
1 'polypeptide(L)'
;WLREEIYKELQRVDNEHDAALIRVIYNSLEEYTIGSCDMLAHPSNVSLNRRMIGFGMSNVPENNWEAVMVTILHYLSVRMDYNKRFQKATHLVIDETQVVSKKPGSARQLNNAVITFRKFGGIVTMAMQNVTAALSNQTLIELFQNCSYKAFLDQGGVDAQSLAAIQEFSAKEFKALSSGCLLYTSPSPRDRSVSR
;
A
#
# COMPACT_ATOMS: atom_id res chain seq x y z
N TRP A 1 -7.26 -27.32 -0.32
CA TRP A 1 -8.51 -27.39 -1.08
C TRP A 1 -8.32 -26.87 -2.53
N LEU A 2 -7.98 -25.60 -2.77
CA LEU A 2 -7.89 -25.06 -4.15
C LEU A 2 -6.88 -25.82 -5.01
N ARG A 3 -5.67 -26.08 -4.50
CA ARG A 3 -4.63 -26.85 -5.21
C ARG A 3 -5.06 -28.29 -5.51
N GLU A 4 -5.80 -28.91 -4.61
CA GLU A 4 -6.34 -30.27 -4.82
C GLU A 4 -7.40 -30.30 -5.92
N GLU A 5 -8.29 -29.31 -5.97
CA GLU A 5 -9.30 -29.23 -7.03
C GLU A 5 -8.66 -28.98 -8.40
N ILE A 6 -7.64 -28.12 -8.48
CA ILE A 6 -6.87 -27.90 -9.69
C ILE A 6 -6.14 -29.17 -10.14
N TYR A 7 -5.61 -29.95 -9.19
CA TYR A 7 -4.99 -31.25 -9.49
C TYR A 7 -6.02 -32.24 -10.07
N LYS A 8 -7.23 -32.30 -9.55
CA LYS A 8 -8.30 -33.14 -10.08
C LYS A 8 -8.69 -32.72 -11.50
N GLU A 9 -8.76 -31.42 -11.76
CA GLU A 9 -9.01 -30.92 -13.12
C GLU A 9 -7.87 -31.27 -14.07
N LEU A 10 -6.62 -31.17 -13.64
CA LEU A 10 -5.47 -31.57 -14.46
C LEU A 10 -5.54 -33.06 -14.89
N GLN A 11 -6.13 -33.92 -14.06
CA GLN A 11 -6.32 -35.33 -14.40
C GLN A 11 -7.49 -35.61 -15.36
N ARG A 12 -8.38 -34.62 -15.56
CA ARG A 12 -9.59 -34.76 -16.41
C ARG A 12 -9.42 -34.16 -17.80
N VAL A 13 -8.43 -33.31 -17.98
CA VAL A 13 -8.23 -32.59 -19.23
C VAL A 13 -7.44 -33.46 -20.20
N ASP A 14 -8.04 -33.76 -21.35
CA ASP A 14 -7.42 -34.55 -22.44
C ASP A 14 -6.59 -33.68 -23.39
N ASN A 15 -6.83 -32.36 -23.42
CA ASN A 15 -6.12 -31.44 -24.30
C ASN A 15 -4.76 -31.08 -23.67
N GLU A 16 -3.67 -31.37 -24.37
CA GLU A 16 -2.30 -31.13 -23.88
C GLU A 16 -2.00 -29.65 -23.64
N HIS A 17 -2.56 -28.75 -24.44
CA HIS A 17 -2.40 -27.30 -24.27
C HIS A 17 -3.06 -26.82 -22.98
N ASP A 18 -4.29 -27.24 -22.73
CA ASP A 18 -5.03 -26.87 -21.50
C ASP A 18 -4.40 -27.49 -20.27
N ALA A 19 -3.94 -28.74 -20.37
CA ALA A 19 -3.20 -29.39 -19.31
C ALA A 19 -1.90 -28.64 -18.95
N ALA A 20 -1.17 -28.11 -19.93
CA ALA A 20 0.00 -27.30 -19.70
C ALA A 20 -0.32 -26.00 -18.94
N LEU A 21 -1.40 -25.29 -19.29
CA LEU A 21 -1.85 -24.08 -18.60
C LEU A 21 -2.26 -24.36 -17.15
N ILE A 22 -3.05 -25.42 -16.94
CA ILE A 22 -3.48 -25.84 -15.59
C ILE A 22 -2.28 -26.22 -14.73
N ARG A 23 -1.26 -26.88 -15.33
CA ARG A 23 -0.01 -27.24 -14.62
C ARG A 23 0.78 -26.01 -14.17
N VAL A 24 0.81 -24.94 -14.99
CA VAL A 24 1.45 -23.68 -14.60
C VAL A 24 0.75 -23.08 -13.38
N ILE A 25 -0.59 -23.06 -13.37
CA ILE A 25 -1.37 -22.58 -12.23
C ILE A 25 -1.13 -23.44 -10.99
N TYR A 26 -1.16 -24.76 -11.12
CA TYR A 26 -0.91 -25.70 -10.04
C TYR A 26 0.46 -25.49 -9.39
N ASN A 27 1.51 -25.36 -10.22
CA ASN A 27 2.86 -25.12 -9.74
C ASN A 27 3.02 -23.75 -9.08
N SER A 28 2.35 -22.70 -9.64
CA SER A 28 2.37 -21.36 -9.06
C SER A 28 1.73 -21.29 -7.68
N LEU A 29 0.77 -22.16 -7.38
CA LEU A 29 0.13 -22.25 -6.06
C LEU A 29 1.01 -22.97 -5.02
N GLU A 30 2.06 -23.64 -5.42
CA GLU A 30 2.93 -24.37 -4.50
C GLU A 30 3.54 -23.44 -3.44
N GLU A 31 4.04 -22.28 -3.85
CA GLU A 31 4.60 -21.25 -2.97
C GLU A 31 3.63 -20.82 -1.85
N TYR A 32 2.33 -20.77 -2.17
CA TYR A 32 1.27 -20.30 -1.25
C TYR A 32 0.57 -21.42 -0.48
N THR A 33 0.89 -22.69 -0.75
CA THR A 33 0.22 -23.85 -0.11
C THR A 33 1.13 -24.69 0.76
N ILE A 34 2.36 -24.94 0.31
CA ILE A 34 3.37 -25.73 1.01
C ILE A 34 4.76 -25.08 0.95
N GLY A 35 4.91 -23.97 0.24
CA GLY A 35 6.15 -23.18 0.13
C GLY A 35 6.30 -22.14 1.22
N SER A 36 7.13 -21.13 0.98
CA SER A 36 7.52 -20.14 2.00
C SER A 36 6.39 -19.18 2.39
N CYS A 37 5.30 -19.15 1.63
CA CYS A 37 4.10 -18.32 1.90
C CYS A 37 2.87 -19.15 2.30
N ASP A 38 3.04 -20.35 2.84
CA ASP A 38 1.97 -21.26 3.27
C ASP A 38 1.05 -20.66 4.34
N MET A 39 1.49 -19.59 5.02
CA MET A 39 0.70 -18.82 5.97
C MET A 39 -0.66 -18.37 5.40
N LEU A 40 -0.77 -18.21 4.07
CA LEU A 40 -2.01 -17.85 3.38
C LEU A 40 -2.93 -19.04 3.13
N ALA A 41 -2.45 -20.26 3.28
CA ALA A 41 -3.21 -21.50 3.06
C ALA A 41 -3.97 -21.99 4.31
N HIS A 42 -3.65 -21.45 5.45
CA HIS A 42 -4.26 -21.86 6.72
C HIS A 42 -5.49 -21.04 7.09
N PRO A 43 -6.43 -21.60 7.86
CA PRO A 43 -7.53 -20.84 8.42
C PRO A 43 -7.00 -19.65 9.23
N SER A 44 -7.65 -18.49 9.08
CA SER A 44 -7.24 -17.29 9.81
C SER A 44 -7.36 -17.50 11.32
N ASN A 45 -6.26 -17.31 12.03
CA ASN A 45 -6.23 -17.29 13.50
C ASN A 45 -6.27 -15.84 14.05
N VAL A 46 -6.42 -14.85 13.19
CA VAL A 46 -6.45 -13.43 13.56
C VAL A 46 -7.89 -12.96 13.70
N SER A 47 -8.23 -12.41 14.86
CA SER A 47 -9.51 -11.75 15.05
C SER A 47 -9.50 -10.38 14.40
N LEU A 48 -10.11 -10.28 13.24
CA LEU A 48 -10.24 -9.04 12.48
C LEU A 48 -11.44 -8.18 12.91
N ASN A 49 -12.18 -8.60 13.95
CA ASN A 49 -13.31 -7.86 14.48
C ASN A 49 -12.91 -6.92 15.63
N ARG A 50 -11.82 -6.18 15.43
CA ARG A 50 -11.32 -5.19 16.38
C ARG A 50 -11.40 -3.78 15.79
N ARG A 51 -11.49 -2.78 16.70
CA ARG A 51 -11.48 -1.36 16.30
C ARG A 51 -10.16 -0.94 15.68
N MET A 52 -9.05 -1.48 16.18
CA MET A 52 -7.69 -1.22 15.71
C MET A 52 -7.01 -2.56 15.43
N ILE A 53 -6.40 -2.66 14.26
CA ILE A 53 -5.69 -3.86 13.80
C ILE A 53 -4.35 -3.40 13.23
N GLY A 54 -3.26 -4.05 13.65
CA GLY A 54 -1.93 -3.83 13.11
C GLY A 54 -1.45 -5.07 12.35
N PHE A 55 -0.88 -4.85 11.17
CA PHE A 55 -0.23 -5.88 10.37
C PHE A 55 1.27 -5.64 10.36
N GLY A 56 2.03 -6.51 11.05
CA GLY A 56 3.49 -6.45 11.06
C GLY A 56 4.06 -7.21 9.87
N MET A 57 4.84 -6.53 9.04
CA MET A 57 5.45 -7.12 7.83
C MET A 57 6.89 -7.61 8.04
N SER A 58 7.50 -7.36 9.19
CA SER A 58 8.91 -7.65 9.46
C SER A 58 9.30 -9.12 9.31
N ASN A 59 8.37 -10.04 9.57
CA ASN A 59 8.60 -11.49 9.48
C ASN A 59 8.14 -12.09 8.16
N VAL A 60 7.64 -11.29 7.23
CA VAL A 60 7.22 -11.74 5.90
C VAL A 60 8.42 -11.68 4.97
N PRO A 61 8.82 -12.77 4.30
CA PRO A 61 9.86 -12.74 3.29
C PRO A 61 9.55 -11.70 2.19
N GLU A 62 10.56 -10.99 1.72
CA GLU A 62 10.37 -9.84 0.80
C GLU A 62 9.73 -10.24 -0.54
N ASN A 63 9.98 -11.46 -1.02
CA ASN A 63 9.34 -12.01 -2.22
C ASN A 63 7.83 -12.26 -2.05
N ASN A 64 7.34 -12.41 -0.82
CA ASN A 64 5.94 -12.69 -0.49
C ASN A 64 5.15 -11.43 -0.11
N TRP A 65 5.81 -10.28 0.02
CA TRP A 65 5.16 -9.03 0.41
C TRP A 65 4.01 -8.65 -0.50
N GLU A 66 4.14 -8.85 -1.80
CA GLU A 66 3.09 -8.50 -2.76
C GLU A 66 1.81 -9.30 -2.52
N ALA A 67 1.90 -10.60 -2.33
CA ALA A 67 0.76 -11.47 -2.06
C ALA A 67 0.08 -11.13 -0.72
N VAL A 68 0.88 -10.90 0.33
CA VAL A 68 0.39 -10.51 1.65
C VAL A 68 -0.28 -9.14 1.60
N MET A 69 0.33 -8.17 0.91
CA MET A 69 -0.25 -6.82 0.74
C MET A 69 -1.58 -6.86 -0.01
N VAL A 70 -1.67 -7.62 -1.10
CA VAL A 70 -2.92 -7.81 -1.84
C VAL A 70 -4.01 -8.37 -0.91
N THR A 71 -3.66 -9.37 -0.11
CA THR A 71 -4.59 -10.00 0.85
C THR A 71 -5.07 -9.00 1.91
N ILE A 72 -4.15 -8.22 2.50
CA ILE A 72 -4.48 -7.19 3.48
C ILE A 72 -5.37 -6.11 2.86
N LEU A 73 -5.01 -5.60 1.68
CA LEU A 73 -5.77 -4.54 1.00
C LEU A 73 -7.16 -5.02 0.57
N HIS A 74 -7.28 -6.27 0.14
CA HIS A 74 -8.58 -6.88 -0.14
C HIS A 74 -9.45 -6.95 1.11
N TYR A 75 -8.90 -7.47 2.20
CA TYR A 75 -9.61 -7.50 3.49
C TYR A 75 -10.07 -6.10 3.93
N LEU A 76 -9.18 -5.10 3.84
CA LEU A 76 -9.51 -3.73 4.20
C LEU A 76 -10.62 -3.15 3.31
N SER A 77 -10.64 -3.48 2.03
CA SER A 77 -11.68 -3.05 1.10
C SER A 77 -13.06 -3.61 1.50
N VAL A 78 -13.13 -4.90 1.82
CA VAL A 78 -14.34 -5.55 2.30
C VAL A 78 -14.80 -4.94 3.65
N ARG A 79 -13.85 -4.72 4.56
CA ARG A 79 -14.15 -4.10 5.86
C ARG A 79 -14.66 -2.67 5.72
N MET A 80 -14.10 -1.92 4.80
CA MET A 80 -14.51 -0.54 4.54
C MET A 80 -15.92 -0.47 3.96
N ASP A 81 -16.28 -1.36 3.03
CA ASP A 81 -17.63 -1.46 2.50
C ASP A 81 -18.64 -1.78 3.63
N TYR A 82 -18.29 -2.72 4.49
CA TYR A 82 -19.08 -3.02 5.68
C TYR A 82 -19.24 -1.79 6.60
N ASN A 83 -18.14 -1.12 6.93
CA ASN A 83 -18.15 0.06 7.81
C ASN A 83 -18.98 1.21 7.22
N LYS A 84 -18.91 1.43 5.90
CA LYS A 84 -19.70 2.44 5.20
C LYS A 84 -21.20 2.29 5.42
N ARG A 85 -21.72 1.04 5.42
CA ARG A 85 -23.14 0.75 5.67
C ARG A 85 -23.59 1.22 7.06
N PHE A 86 -22.67 1.30 8.01
CA PHE A 86 -22.92 1.78 9.38
C PHE A 86 -22.38 3.20 9.62
N GLN A 87 -22.08 3.95 8.57
CA GLN A 87 -21.54 5.32 8.62
C GLN A 87 -20.26 5.42 9.48
N LYS A 88 -19.46 4.35 9.52
CA LYS A 88 -18.19 4.32 10.24
C LYS A 88 -17.03 4.60 9.28
N ALA A 89 -16.21 5.58 9.65
CA ALA A 89 -14.96 5.83 8.91
C ALA A 89 -13.96 4.69 9.11
N THR A 90 -13.18 4.43 8.06
CA THR A 90 -12.05 3.50 8.12
C THR A 90 -10.78 4.29 7.86
N HIS A 91 -9.79 4.15 8.72
CA HIS A 91 -8.49 4.83 8.59
C HIS A 91 -7.39 3.77 8.39
N LEU A 92 -6.72 3.84 7.27
CA LEU A 92 -5.53 3.05 6.96
C LEU A 92 -4.29 3.91 7.20
N VAL A 93 -3.41 3.42 8.05
CA VAL A 93 -2.09 4.03 8.29
C VAL A 93 -1.04 3.08 7.75
N ILE A 94 -0.15 3.58 6.90
CA ILE A 94 0.94 2.82 6.30
C ILE A 94 2.24 3.50 6.71
N ASP A 95 3.02 2.81 7.51
CA ASP A 95 4.37 3.24 7.84
C ASP A 95 5.37 2.72 6.80
N GLU A 96 6.45 3.44 6.61
CA GLU A 96 7.50 3.11 5.63
C GLU A 96 6.94 2.80 4.22
N THR A 97 6.04 3.63 3.73
CA THR A 97 5.35 3.42 2.44
C THR A 97 6.31 3.15 1.28
N GLN A 98 7.52 3.75 1.30
CA GLN A 98 8.57 3.52 0.30
C GLN A 98 9.03 2.05 0.27
N VAL A 99 8.99 1.35 1.40
CA VAL A 99 9.37 -0.08 1.48
C VAL A 99 8.28 -0.96 0.87
N VAL A 100 7.02 -0.68 1.23
CA VAL A 100 5.85 -1.39 0.69
C VAL A 100 5.76 -1.25 -0.83
N SER A 101 6.22 -0.13 -1.37
CA SER A 101 6.09 0.22 -2.80
C SER A 101 7.34 -0.09 -3.63
N LYS A 102 8.32 -0.82 -3.10
CA LYS A 102 9.54 -1.19 -3.85
C LYS A 102 9.25 -1.98 -5.12
N LYS A 103 8.25 -2.86 -5.09
CA LYS A 103 7.86 -3.65 -6.27
C LYS A 103 6.75 -2.93 -7.05
N PRO A 104 6.80 -2.90 -8.38
CA PRO A 104 5.78 -2.23 -9.20
C PRO A 104 4.36 -2.73 -8.96
N GLY A 105 4.19 -4.02 -8.70
CA GLY A 105 2.89 -4.62 -8.39
C GLY A 105 2.31 -4.08 -7.07
N SER A 106 3.10 -4.07 -6.00
CA SER A 106 2.69 -3.53 -4.70
C SER A 106 2.38 -2.03 -4.79
N ALA A 107 3.20 -1.25 -5.50
CA ALA A 107 2.97 0.18 -5.70
C ALA A 107 1.63 0.44 -6.42
N ARG A 108 1.34 -0.31 -7.47
CA ARG A 108 0.07 -0.20 -8.21
C ARG A 108 -1.13 -0.59 -7.35
N GLN A 109 -1.02 -1.67 -6.58
CA GLN A 109 -2.06 -2.11 -5.65
C GLN A 109 -2.34 -1.04 -4.59
N LEU A 110 -1.29 -0.45 -4.03
CA LEU A 110 -1.41 0.64 -3.06
C LEU A 110 -2.12 1.86 -3.67
N ASN A 111 -1.74 2.28 -4.88
CA ASN A 111 -2.37 3.40 -5.57
C ASN A 111 -3.86 3.14 -5.79
N ASN A 112 -4.21 1.95 -6.28
CA ASN A 112 -5.60 1.54 -6.47
C ASN A 112 -6.39 1.54 -5.15
N ALA A 113 -5.78 1.06 -4.06
CA ALA A 113 -6.39 1.05 -2.74
C ALA A 113 -6.65 2.48 -2.23
N VAL A 114 -5.69 3.39 -2.34
CA VAL A 114 -5.83 4.79 -1.91
C VAL A 114 -6.97 5.48 -2.66
N ILE A 115 -7.04 5.31 -3.99
CA ILE A 115 -8.12 5.87 -4.81
C ILE A 115 -9.48 5.29 -4.41
N THR A 116 -9.53 3.98 -4.18
CA THR A 116 -10.77 3.28 -3.80
C THR A 116 -11.23 3.70 -2.41
N PHE A 117 -10.33 3.76 -1.44
CA PHE A 117 -10.64 4.16 -0.06
C PHE A 117 -11.25 5.55 -0.01
N ARG A 118 -10.71 6.50 -0.75
CA ARG A 118 -11.28 7.85 -0.85
C ARG A 118 -12.73 7.84 -1.34
N LYS A 119 -13.06 7.02 -2.35
CA LYS A 119 -14.44 6.89 -2.87
C LYS A 119 -15.43 6.34 -1.84
N PHE A 120 -14.94 5.53 -0.92
CA PHE A 120 -15.76 4.90 0.12
C PHE A 120 -15.71 5.63 1.48
N GLY A 121 -15.16 6.85 1.53
CA GLY A 121 -15.07 7.62 2.77
C GLY A 121 -13.97 7.11 3.72
N GLY A 122 -13.00 6.37 3.20
CA GLY A 122 -11.81 5.97 3.94
C GLY A 122 -10.76 7.09 3.99
N ILE A 123 -9.98 7.08 5.04
CA ILE A 123 -8.83 7.98 5.24
C ILE A 123 -7.57 7.14 5.09
N VAL A 124 -6.60 7.64 4.34
CA VAL A 124 -5.28 7.00 4.22
C VAL A 124 -4.21 7.98 4.69
N THR A 125 -3.38 7.52 5.62
CA THR A 125 -2.17 8.22 6.06
C THR A 125 -0.96 7.38 5.68
N MET A 126 -0.01 8.01 5.02
CA MET A 126 1.24 7.38 4.60
C MET A 126 2.41 8.10 5.25
N ALA A 127 3.28 7.35 5.90
CA ALA A 127 4.55 7.85 6.42
C ALA A 127 5.72 7.36 5.56
N MET A 128 6.66 8.24 5.28
CA MET A 128 7.86 7.94 4.50
C MET A 128 9.07 8.55 5.20
N GLN A 129 10.14 7.78 5.33
CA GLN A 129 11.37 8.23 5.97
C GLN A 129 12.39 8.76 4.97
N ASN A 130 12.40 8.21 3.75
CA ASN A 130 13.36 8.56 2.72
C ASN A 130 12.63 9.13 1.50
N VAL A 131 12.72 10.43 1.34
CA VAL A 131 12.08 11.16 0.24
C VAL A 131 12.73 10.81 -1.11
N THR A 132 14.06 10.75 -1.18
CA THR A 132 14.78 10.45 -2.42
C THR A 132 14.38 9.08 -2.96
N ALA A 133 14.27 8.06 -2.09
CA ALA A 133 13.80 6.73 -2.49
C ALA A 133 12.33 6.75 -2.95
N ALA A 134 11.49 7.57 -2.33
CA ALA A 134 10.10 7.74 -2.75
C ALA A 134 10.01 8.40 -4.13
N LEU A 135 10.85 9.40 -4.40
CA LEU A 135 10.86 10.13 -5.68
C LEU A 135 11.43 9.34 -6.85
N SER A 136 12.11 8.23 -6.61
CA SER A 136 12.54 7.31 -7.68
C SER A 136 11.40 6.45 -8.24
N ASN A 137 10.23 6.45 -7.60
CA ASN A 137 9.07 5.66 -7.99
C ASN A 137 7.92 6.56 -8.44
N GLN A 138 7.58 6.51 -9.74
CA GLN A 138 6.53 7.34 -10.32
C GLN A 138 5.18 7.18 -9.62
N THR A 139 4.82 5.97 -9.21
CA THR A 139 3.55 5.72 -8.48
C THR A 139 3.53 6.40 -7.12
N LEU A 140 4.67 6.46 -6.42
CA LEU A 140 4.76 7.19 -5.15
C LEU A 140 4.68 8.70 -5.34
N ILE A 141 5.24 9.23 -6.42
CA ILE A 141 5.10 10.65 -6.79
C ILE A 141 3.61 10.98 -7.01
N GLU A 142 2.90 10.16 -7.76
CA GLU A 142 1.46 10.32 -8.01
C GLU A 142 0.65 10.26 -6.70
N LEU A 143 0.95 9.30 -5.83
CA LEU A 143 0.32 9.20 -4.51
C LEU A 143 0.59 10.46 -3.67
N PHE A 144 1.83 10.92 -3.64
CA PHE A 144 2.23 12.14 -2.94
C PHE A 144 1.47 13.37 -3.47
N GLN A 145 1.39 13.52 -4.80
CA GLN A 145 0.67 14.65 -5.42
C GLN A 145 -0.83 14.61 -5.11
N ASN A 146 -1.41 13.43 -5.00
CA ASN A 146 -2.83 13.23 -4.68
C ASN A 146 -3.16 13.39 -3.19
N CYS A 147 -2.18 13.52 -2.30
CA CYS A 147 -2.42 13.79 -0.88
C CYS A 147 -2.99 15.19 -0.68
N SER A 148 -4.13 15.28 0.02
CA SER A 148 -4.75 16.55 0.37
C SER A 148 -3.99 17.30 1.46
N TYR A 149 -3.35 16.57 2.37
CA TYR A 149 -2.54 17.10 3.47
C TYR A 149 -1.14 16.48 3.41
N LYS A 150 -0.14 17.30 3.60
CA LYS A 150 1.26 16.89 3.63
C LYS A 150 1.92 17.51 4.86
N ALA A 151 2.51 16.65 5.69
CA ALA A 151 3.29 17.07 6.85
C ALA A 151 4.75 16.74 6.60
N PHE A 152 5.62 17.72 6.72
CA PHE A 152 7.05 17.55 6.54
C PHE A 152 7.74 17.75 7.87
N LEU A 153 8.57 16.79 8.23
CA LEU A 153 9.56 16.93 9.28
C LEU A 153 10.85 17.46 8.67
N ASP A 154 11.89 17.66 9.49
CA ASP A 154 13.20 18.02 9.00
C ASP A 154 13.72 16.99 7.97
N GLN A 155 14.07 17.47 6.79
CA GLN A 155 14.48 16.63 5.66
C GLN A 155 16.00 16.74 5.38
N GLY A 156 16.70 17.62 6.08
CA GLY A 156 18.07 17.97 5.68
C GLY A 156 18.15 18.67 4.32
N GLY A 157 19.34 19.14 3.94
CA GLY A 157 19.49 19.96 2.74
C GLY A 157 19.26 19.25 1.42
N VAL A 158 19.65 17.98 1.29
CA VAL A 158 19.56 17.21 0.03
C VAL A 158 18.13 16.78 -0.24
N ASP A 159 17.44 16.27 0.76
CA ASP A 159 16.06 15.83 0.61
C ASP A 159 15.09 17.00 0.44
N ALA A 160 15.37 18.15 1.06
CA ALA A 160 14.61 19.38 0.84
C ALA A 160 14.69 19.85 -0.63
N GLN A 161 15.86 19.74 -1.27
CA GLN A 161 16.02 20.06 -2.71
C GLN A 161 15.23 19.08 -3.59
N SER A 162 15.28 17.80 -3.28
CA SER A 162 14.54 16.77 -4.00
C SER A 162 13.03 17.00 -3.90
N LEU A 163 12.51 17.36 -2.72
CA LEU A 163 11.12 17.74 -2.51
C LEU A 163 10.73 18.99 -3.31
N ALA A 164 11.60 19.99 -3.40
CA ALA A 164 11.33 21.21 -4.15
C ALA A 164 11.14 20.96 -5.66
N ALA A 165 11.64 19.83 -6.19
CA ALA A 165 11.42 19.45 -7.58
C ALA A 165 9.98 19.00 -7.88
N ILE A 166 9.21 18.54 -6.87
CA ILE A 166 7.85 18.01 -7.03
C ILE A 166 6.78 18.81 -6.29
N GLN A 167 7.18 19.69 -5.39
CA GLN A 167 6.29 20.51 -4.56
C GLN A 167 6.86 21.92 -4.47
N GLU A 168 6.05 22.91 -4.81
CA GLU A 168 6.44 24.32 -4.63
C GLU A 168 6.47 24.70 -3.15
N PHE A 169 7.55 25.32 -2.73
CA PHE A 169 7.75 25.89 -1.40
C PHE A 169 8.11 27.36 -1.49
N SER A 170 7.57 28.18 -0.62
CA SER A 170 8.07 29.53 -0.40
C SER A 170 9.46 29.49 0.23
N ALA A 171 10.23 30.57 0.12
CA ALA A 171 11.57 30.67 0.72
C ALA A 171 11.55 30.40 2.24
N LYS A 172 10.47 30.81 2.93
CA LYS A 172 10.31 30.56 4.37
C LYS A 172 10.05 29.09 4.67
N GLU A 173 9.23 28.42 3.88
CA GLU A 173 8.92 26.99 3.99
C GLU A 173 10.16 26.15 3.71
N PHE A 174 10.88 26.46 2.63
CA PHE A 174 12.13 25.77 2.29
C PHE A 174 13.19 25.89 3.40
N LYS A 175 13.32 27.09 3.97
CA LYS A 175 14.19 27.31 5.13
C LYS A 175 13.78 26.46 6.33
N ALA A 176 12.49 26.36 6.61
CA ALA A 176 11.99 25.54 7.71
C ALA A 176 12.26 24.05 7.49
N LEU A 177 12.14 23.54 6.27
CA LEU A 177 12.46 22.15 5.90
C LEU A 177 13.94 21.78 6.08
N SER A 178 14.84 22.75 5.90
CA SER A 178 16.29 22.54 5.93
C SER A 178 16.96 22.97 7.24
N SER A 179 16.22 23.53 8.18
CA SER A 179 16.77 24.21 9.38
C SER A 179 16.65 23.43 10.69
N GLY A 180 16.25 22.16 10.66
CA GLY A 180 16.07 21.35 11.87
C GLY A 180 14.81 21.68 12.66
N CYS A 181 13.84 22.36 12.09
CA CYS A 181 12.56 22.64 12.74
C CYS A 181 11.68 21.39 12.74
N LEU A 182 11.25 20.94 13.91
CA LEU A 182 10.67 19.62 14.14
C LEU A 182 9.35 19.33 13.44
N LEU A 183 8.57 20.34 13.04
CA LEU A 183 7.28 20.12 12.38
C LEU A 183 6.90 21.30 11.48
N TYR A 184 6.67 20.99 10.20
CA TYR A 184 6.07 21.93 9.26
C TYR A 184 4.89 21.27 8.52
N THR A 185 3.74 21.92 8.50
CA THR A 185 2.58 21.50 7.73
C THR A 185 2.31 22.48 6.60
N SER A 186 2.32 22.01 5.35
CA SER A 186 1.93 22.84 4.20
C SER A 186 0.44 22.61 3.89
N PRO A 187 -0.40 23.65 3.90
CA PRO A 187 -1.78 23.52 3.48
C PRO A 187 -1.86 23.19 1.98
N SER A 188 -2.86 22.39 1.61
CA SER A 188 -3.16 22.09 0.21
C SER A 188 -3.39 23.40 -0.58
N PRO A 189 -3.06 23.43 -1.89
CA PRO A 189 -3.40 24.57 -2.75
C PRO A 189 -4.87 25.01 -2.67
N ARG A 190 -5.79 24.08 -2.35
CA ARG A 190 -7.21 24.38 -2.13
C ARG A 190 -7.48 25.17 -0.84
N ASP A 191 -6.65 25.01 0.18
CA ASP A 191 -6.83 25.68 1.48
C ASP A 191 -6.27 27.10 1.47
N ARG A 192 -5.38 27.41 0.50
CA ARG A 192 -4.83 28.77 0.32
C ARG A 192 -5.87 29.78 -0.16
N SER A 193 -6.99 29.31 -0.75
CA SER A 193 -8.07 30.17 -1.26
C SER A 193 -9.06 30.63 -0.18
N VAL A 194 -8.99 30.10 1.04
CA VAL A 194 -9.95 30.39 2.12
C VAL A 194 -9.43 31.44 3.12
N SER A 195 -8.15 31.82 3.03
CA SER A 195 -7.54 32.82 3.91
C SER A 195 -7.40 34.18 3.21
N ARG A 196 -8.55 34.77 2.75
CA ARG A 196 -8.69 36.16 2.42
C ARG A 196 -9.89 36.77 3.13
#